data_742037bd2afeb1976d58f5978f435b87
#
_entry.id   742037bd2afeb1976d58f5978f435b87
#
_cell.length_a   1.000
_cell.length_b   1.000
_cell.length_c   1.000
_cell.angle_alpha   90.00
_cell.angle_beta   90.00
_cell.angle_gamma   90.00
#
_symmetry.space_group_name_H-M   'P 1'
#
loop_
_entity.id
_entity.type
_entity.pdbx_description
1 polymer ?
#
loop_
_entity_poly.entity_id
_entity_poly.type
_entity_poly.pdbx_seq_one_letter_code
_entity_poly.pdbx_strand_id
1 'polypeptide(L)'
;MLAYYVYYRVDPEHAPALRTRIEAMHSALDARTGVAGRLLVKRDEPLLWMEIYEEVEDGPHFEAALDAAVAEHRVEELLQPGSRRRTECFVMG
;
A
#
# COMPACT_ATOMS: atom_id res chain seq x y z
N MET A 1 14.38 12.03 -4.88
CA MET A 1 13.06 11.41 -4.82
C MET A 1 13.05 10.18 -3.97
N LEU A 2 11.93 9.85 -3.36
CA LEU A 2 11.78 8.69 -2.48
C LEU A 2 10.94 7.61 -3.14
N ALA A 3 11.19 6.37 -2.75
CA ALA A 3 10.37 5.23 -3.12
C ALA A 3 9.96 4.49 -1.85
N TYR A 4 8.68 4.14 -1.76
CA TYR A 4 8.13 3.42 -0.62
C TYR A 4 7.67 2.04 -1.06
N TYR A 5 8.03 1.05 -0.26
CA TYR A 5 7.64 -0.34 -0.47
C TYR A 5 6.91 -0.81 0.79
N VAL A 6 5.63 -1.17 0.62
CA VAL A 6 4.77 -1.56 1.74
C VAL A 6 4.33 -2.99 1.51
N TYR A 7 4.63 -3.88 2.44
CA TYR A 7 4.29 -5.30 2.28
C TYR A 7 3.61 -5.86 3.52
N TYR A 8 2.81 -6.90 3.30
CA TYR A 8 1.98 -7.50 4.33
C TYR A 8 1.42 -8.84 3.85
N ARG A 9 0.94 -9.65 4.81
CA ARG A 9 0.28 -10.91 4.48
C ARG A 9 -1.22 -10.74 4.51
N VAL A 10 -1.88 -11.36 3.53
CA VAL A 10 -3.32 -11.23 3.29
C VAL A 10 -4.05 -12.45 3.83
N ASP A 11 -5.21 -12.24 4.40
CA ASP A 11 -6.12 -13.32 4.73
C ASP A 11 -6.76 -13.82 3.42
N PRO A 12 -6.62 -15.11 3.08
CA PRO A 12 -7.14 -15.62 1.81
C PRO A 12 -8.64 -15.43 1.64
N GLU A 13 -9.41 -15.44 2.73
CA GLU A 13 -10.86 -15.20 2.68
C GLU A 13 -11.19 -13.78 2.26
N HIS A 14 -10.28 -12.85 2.53
CA HIS A 14 -10.51 -11.42 2.29
C HIS A 14 -9.74 -10.86 1.10
N ALA A 15 -8.97 -11.69 0.40
CA ALA A 15 -8.12 -11.22 -0.68
C ALA A 15 -8.86 -10.44 -1.77
N PRO A 16 -10.03 -10.90 -2.29
CA PRO A 16 -10.75 -10.12 -3.29
C PRO A 16 -11.24 -8.77 -2.76
N ALA A 17 -11.78 -8.74 -1.54
CA ALA A 17 -12.27 -7.51 -0.93
C ALA A 17 -11.12 -6.54 -0.65
N LEU A 18 -9.97 -7.05 -0.21
CA LEU A 18 -8.78 -6.23 0.04
C LEU A 18 -8.27 -5.61 -1.26
N ARG A 19 -8.22 -6.38 -2.35
CA ARG A 19 -7.80 -5.85 -3.64
C ARG A 19 -8.67 -4.66 -4.06
N THR A 20 -9.98 -4.78 -3.90
CA THR A 20 -10.92 -3.70 -4.21
C THR A 20 -10.64 -2.46 -3.37
N ARG A 21 -10.40 -2.63 -2.07
CA ARG A 21 -10.08 -1.50 -1.18
C ARG A 21 -8.76 -0.84 -1.54
N ILE A 22 -7.74 -1.62 -1.89
CA ILE A 22 -6.44 -1.09 -2.29
C ILE A 22 -6.54 -0.33 -3.61
N GLU A 23 -7.28 -0.84 -4.58
CA GLU A 23 -7.50 -0.14 -5.85
C GLU A 23 -8.19 1.21 -5.62
N ALA A 24 -9.20 1.25 -4.76
CA ALA A 24 -9.88 2.49 -4.41
C ALA A 24 -8.94 3.45 -3.67
N MET A 25 -8.13 2.92 -2.75
CA MET A 25 -7.13 3.69 -2.02
C MET A 25 -6.08 4.28 -2.97
N HIS A 26 -5.55 3.50 -3.91
CA HIS A 26 -4.58 3.97 -4.90
C HIS A 26 -5.16 5.10 -5.75
N SER A 27 -6.41 4.96 -6.18
CA SER A 27 -7.08 6.00 -6.97
C SER A 27 -7.23 7.30 -6.19
N ALA A 28 -7.67 7.22 -4.94
CA ALA A 28 -7.83 8.39 -4.07
C ALA A 28 -6.48 9.05 -3.75
N LEU A 29 -5.45 8.24 -3.51
CA LEU A 29 -4.12 8.72 -3.18
C LEU A 29 -3.47 9.41 -4.37
N ASP A 30 -3.62 8.85 -5.57
CA ASP A 30 -3.13 9.47 -6.81
C ASP A 30 -3.81 10.83 -7.04
N ALA A 31 -5.12 10.90 -6.86
CA ALA A 31 -5.86 12.16 -7.00
C ALA A 31 -5.37 13.23 -6.01
N ARG A 32 -4.98 12.82 -4.81
CA ARG A 32 -4.56 13.75 -3.74
C ARG A 32 -3.08 14.13 -3.84
N THR A 33 -2.21 13.21 -4.21
CA THR A 33 -0.75 13.41 -4.16
C THR A 33 -0.05 13.38 -5.51
N GLY A 34 -0.71 12.89 -6.54
CA GLY A 34 -0.09 12.67 -7.84
C GLY A 34 0.81 11.42 -7.89
N VAL A 35 0.85 10.64 -6.82
CA VAL A 35 1.67 9.42 -6.76
C VAL A 35 0.81 8.21 -7.07
N ALA A 36 1.13 7.52 -8.16
CA ALA A 36 0.44 6.29 -8.55
C ALA A 36 1.01 5.10 -7.78
N GLY A 37 0.13 4.33 -7.13
CA GLY A 37 0.52 3.10 -6.47
C GLY A 37 0.38 1.89 -7.38
N ARG A 38 1.20 0.88 -7.14
CA ARG A 38 1.11 -0.41 -7.82
C ARG A 38 1.02 -1.51 -6.78
N LEU A 39 0.25 -2.55 -7.07
CA LEU A 39 0.13 -3.71 -6.20
C LEU A 39 0.79 -4.91 -6.87
N LEU A 40 1.72 -5.54 -6.17
CA LEU A 40 2.38 -6.76 -6.60
C LEU A 40 2.04 -7.89 -5.67
N VAL A 41 1.93 -9.09 -6.22
CA VAL A 41 1.70 -10.32 -5.48
C VAL A 41 2.94 -11.18 -5.65
N LYS A 42 3.49 -11.71 -4.55
CA LYS A 42 4.70 -12.52 -4.64
C LYS A 42 4.42 -13.83 -5.38
N ARG A 43 5.28 -14.17 -6.34
CA ARG A 43 5.08 -15.31 -7.22
C ARG A 43 4.87 -16.64 -6.49
N ASP A 44 5.72 -16.92 -5.50
CA ASP A 44 5.70 -18.20 -4.80
C ASP A 44 4.99 -18.14 -3.44
N GLU A 45 4.48 -16.96 -3.08
CA GLU A 45 3.71 -16.73 -1.84
C GLU A 45 2.56 -15.77 -2.16
N PRO A 46 1.46 -16.26 -2.76
CA PRO A 46 0.40 -15.38 -3.27
C PRO A 46 -0.35 -14.60 -2.21
N LEU A 47 -0.15 -14.88 -0.94
CA LEU A 47 -0.72 -14.10 0.16
C LEU A 47 0.24 -13.02 0.68
N LEU A 48 1.44 -12.92 0.12
CA LEU A 48 2.36 -11.83 0.42
C LEU A 48 2.21 -10.77 -0.69
N TRP A 49 1.68 -9.61 -0.32
CA TRP A 49 1.44 -8.50 -1.24
C TRP A 49 2.37 -7.34 -0.95
N MET A 50 2.69 -6.59 -2.00
CA MET A 50 3.52 -5.39 -1.88
C MET A 50 2.92 -4.25 -2.68
N GLU A 51 2.79 -3.09 -2.03
CA GLU A 51 2.44 -1.83 -2.71
C GLU A 51 3.72 -1.06 -2.96
N ILE A 52 3.82 -0.43 -4.10
CA ILE A 52 4.99 0.35 -4.49
C ILE A 52 4.55 1.77 -4.86
N TYR A 53 5.24 2.75 -4.28
CA TYR A 53 5.03 4.16 -4.55
C TYR A 53 6.38 4.79 -4.85
N GLU A 54 6.59 5.22 -6.08
CA GLU A 54 7.87 5.75 -6.54
C GLU A 54 7.76 7.22 -6.92
N GLU A 55 8.92 7.88 -7.08
CA GLU A 55 9.02 9.28 -7.46
C GLU A 55 8.29 10.22 -6.50
N VAL A 56 8.38 9.95 -5.21
CA VAL A 56 7.77 10.77 -4.18
C VAL A 56 8.72 11.94 -3.84
N GLU A 57 8.25 13.16 -4.10
CA GLU A 57 9.04 14.37 -3.86
C GLU A 57 8.97 14.82 -2.40
N ASP A 58 7.79 14.79 -1.82
CA ASP A 58 7.54 15.25 -0.44
C ASP A 58 7.17 14.06 0.43
N GLY A 59 8.16 13.49 1.10
CA GLY A 59 7.99 12.32 1.96
C GLY A 59 6.97 12.52 3.08
N PRO A 60 7.14 13.53 3.93
CA PRO A 60 6.20 13.76 5.03
C PRO A 60 4.75 13.95 4.59
N HIS A 61 4.54 14.69 3.51
CA HIS A 61 3.20 14.88 2.95
C HIS A 61 2.61 13.57 2.45
N PHE A 62 3.40 12.79 1.71
CA PHE A 62 2.96 11.51 1.18
C PHE A 62 2.65 10.51 2.31
N GLU A 63 3.52 10.44 3.32
CA GLU A 63 3.32 9.52 4.46
C GLU A 63 2.03 9.83 5.19
N ALA A 64 1.74 11.10 5.43
CA ALA A 64 0.49 11.51 6.09
C ALA A 64 -0.73 11.16 5.22
N ALA A 65 -0.64 11.39 3.91
CA ALA A 65 -1.72 11.06 2.98
C ALA A 65 -1.95 9.55 2.89
N LEU A 66 -0.88 8.76 2.87
CA LEU A 66 -0.97 7.30 2.84
C LEU A 66 -1.61 6.77 4.13
N ASP A 67 -1.18 7.26 5.29
CA ASP A 67 -1.75 6.85 6.58
C ASP A 67 -3.25 7.14 6.64
N ALA A 68 -3.66 8.32 6.20
CA ALA A 68 -5.07 8.70 6.15
C ALA A 68 -5.85 7.79 5.20
N ALA A 69 -5.30 7.50 4.02
CA ALA A 69 -5.96 6.66 3.03
C ALA A 69 -6.13 5.21 3.53
N VAL A 70 -5.10 4.67 4.19
CA VAL A 70 -5.15 3.33 4.79
C VAL A 70 -6.28 3.24 5.81
N ALA A 71 -6.43 4.26 6.65
CA ALA A 71 -7.48 4.31 7.66
C ALA A 71 -8.87 4.47 7.02
N GLU A 72 -9.01 5.38 6.06
CA GLU A 72 -10.27 5.64 5.37
C GLU A 72 -10.80 4.42 4.63
N HIS A 73 -9.91 3.66 4.01
CA HIS A 73 -10.27 2.47 3.24
C HIS A 73 -10.24 1.18 4.05
N ARG A 74 -9.94 1.28 5.34
CA ARG A 74 -9.98 0.16 6.30
C ARG A 74 -9.17 -1.05 5.80
N VAL A 75 -8.00 -0.77 5.26
CA VAL A 75 -7.15 -1.79 4.62
C VAL A 75 -6.66 -2.83 5.63
N GLU A 76 -6.28 -2.39 6.83
CA GLU A 76 -5.68 -3.29 7.82
C GLU A 76 -6.64 -4.32 8.40
N GLU A 77 -7.95 -4.11 8.26
CA GLU A 77 -8.95 -5.05 8.75
C GLU A 77 -8.95 -6.38 7.99
N LEU A 78 -8.44 -6.38 6.78
CA LEU A 78 -8.48 -7.55 5.89
C LEU A 78 -7.14 -8.26 5.76
N LEU A 79 -6.15 -7.86 6.55
CA LEU A 79 -4.87 -8.55 6.59
C LEU A 79 -4.98 -9.85 7.39
N GLN A 80 -4.01 -10.75 7.18
CA GLN A 80 -3.92 -11.94 8.01
C GLN A 80 -3.79 -11.53 9.48
N PRO A 81 -4.49 -12.20 10.42
CA PRO A 81 -4.35 -11.91 11.83
C PRO A 81 -2.88 -11.89 12.27
N GLY A 82 -2.48 -10.81 12.95
CA GLY A 82 -1.09 -10.62 13.38
C GLY A 82 -0.17 -10.01 12.34
N SER A 83 -0.62 -9.87 11.10
CA SER A 83 0.16 -9.18 10.07
C SER A 83 0.08 -7.67 10.24
N ARG A 84 1.16 -6.99 9.87
CA ARG A 84 1.22 -5.53 9.85
C ARG A 84 1.71 -5.05 8.50
N ARG A 85 1.29 -3.86 8.13
CA ARG A 85 1.86 -3.16 6.99
C ARG A 85 3.28 -2.74 7.38
N ARG A 86 4.27 -3.29 6.68
CA ARG A 86 5.69 -2.95 6.87
C ARG A 86 6.12 -2.04 5.74
N THR A 87 6.68 -0.90 6.09
CA THR A 87 7.09 0.11 5.13
C THR A 87 8.60 0.28 5.14
N GLU A 88 9.20 0.25 3.94
CA GLU A 88 10.59 0.60 3.73
C GLU A 88 10.64 1.79 2.78
N CYS A 89 11.49 2.75 3.08
CA CYS A 89 11.67 3.95 2.26
C CYS A 89 13.10 4.00 1.74
N PHE A 90 13.23 4.18 0.43
CA PHE A 90 14.54 4.28 -0.22
C PHE A 90 14.65 5.59 -0.96
N VAL A 91 15.86 6.11 -1.04
CA VAL A 91 16.17 7.25 -1.89
C VAL A 91 16.47 6.72 -3.28
N MET A 92 15.77 7.27 -4.28
CA MET A 92 15.99 6.88 -5.68
C MET A 92 17.28 7.50 -6.19
N GLY A 93 18.14 6.63 -6.71
CA GLY A 93 19.45 7.04 -7.20
C GLY A 93 19.45 7.59 -8.62
#